data_178ac89cd01e6ad2b1b91d4d2bdfd81c
#
_entry.id   178ac89cd01e6ad2b1b91d4d2bdfd81c
#
_cell.length_a   1.000
_cell.length_b   1.000
_cell.length_c   1.000
_cell.angle_alpha   90.00
_cell.angle_beta   90.00
_cell.angle_gamma   90.00
#
_symmetry.space_group_name_H-M   'P 1'
#
loop_
_entity.id
_entity.type
_entity.pdbx_description
1 polymer ?
#
loop_
_entity_poly.entity_id
_entity_poly.type
_entity_poly.pdbx_seq_one_letter_code
_entity_poly.pdbx_strand_id
1 'polypeptide(L)'
;MRRSMLAATIMVLAVLVAACSGGSREASDSSAAATTLPKGSEPVKLDPGRFTTEIDNPYWPMTPGSRWVYRETDAAGEVQRVEVTVTDQTKTIMGIEARVIHDKVTLTDGALVEDTLDWYAQDAEGNIWYLGEDTKEYENGKVTSTEGSWQAGVDGAQPGILLPARPQPGMAYRQEYYQGQAEDAAQVLSLDKQAKVPFGAFSDVLVTKDSTPLKPNLLEHKFYAQGVGPVLVLTVKGGASREELLRFEAP
;
A
#
# COMPACT_ATOMS: atom_id res chain seq x y z
N MET A 1 31.69 36.67 16.60
CA MET A 1 33.01 36.14 17.02
C MET A 1 33.22 34.78 16.35
N ARG A 2 34.12 34.79 15.39
CA ARG A 2 35.22 33.86 15.05
C ARG A 2 34.89 32.37 15.24
N ARG A 3 34.72 31.62 14.12
CA ARG A 3 35.68 30.85 13.30
C ARG A 3 36.34 29.67 14.04
N SER A 4 36.14 28.47 13.53
CA SER A 4 37.28 27.64 13.10
C SER A 4 36.82 26.46 12.23
N MET A 5 37.33 26.43 11.01
CA MET A 5 37.37 25.28 10.08
C MET A 5 38.45 24.30 10.57
N LEU A 6 38.25 23.01 10.38
CA LEU A 6 39.35 22.05 10.26
C LEU A 6 39.09 21.14 9.07
N ALA A 7 39.98 21.25 8.10
CA ALA A 7 40.13 20.36 6.97
C ALA A 7 40.98 19.14 7.39
N ALA A 8 40.65 17.96 6.95
CA ALA A 8 41.51 16.80 7.04
C ALA A 8 41.59 16.08 5.68
N THR A 9 42.79 15.86 5.31
CA THR A 9 43.42 15.53 4.05
C THR A 9 43.17 14.09 3.60
N ILE A 10 43.02 13.93 2.31
CA ILE A 10 42.92 12.68 1.55
C ILE A 10 44.29 11.98 1.52
N MET A 11 44.33 10.67 1.79
CA MET A 11 45.47 9.83 1.47
C MET A 11 45.02 8.70 0.51
N VAL A 12 45.47 8.82 -0.72
CA VAL A 12 45.32 7.81 -1.78
C VAL A 12 46.43 6.78 -1.63
N LEU A 13 46.07 5.51 -1.49
CA LEU A 13 47.02 4.40 -1.59
C LEU A 13 46.60 3.51 -2.77
N ALA A 14 47.37 3.56 -3.85
CA ALA A 14 47.24 2.66 -4.97
C ALA A 14 48.01 1.36 -4.70
N VAL A 15 47.33 0.21 -4.80
CA VAL A 15 47.98 -1.11 -4.85
C VAL A 15 47.64 -1.76 -6.17
N LEU A 16 48.66 -1.93 -7.00
CA LEU A 16 48.66 -2.77 -8.20
C LEU A 16 48.84 -4.24 -7.77
N VAL A 17 47.93 -5.12 -8.17
CA VAL A 17 48.17 -6.55 -8.18
C VAL A 17 47.83 -7.17 -9.53
N ALA A 18 48.71 -7.95 -10.02
CA ALA A 18 48.79 -8.53 -11.36
C ALA A 18 47.73 -9.61 -11.63
N ALA A 19 47.41 -9.74 -12.92
CA ALA A 19 46.51 -10.72 -13.50
C ALA A 19 47.05 -12.16 -13.36
N CYS A 20 46.14 -13.09 -13.02
CA CYS A 20 46.21 -14.50 -13.37
C CYS A 20 44.93 -14.91 -14.08
N SER A 21 45.05 -15.31 -15.32
CA SER A 21 44.04 -15.90 -16.18
C SER A 21 43.66 -17.30 -15.68
N GLY A 22 42.44 -17.51 -15.28
CA GLY A 22 41.81 -18.79 -15.05
C GLY A 22 40.42 -18.79 -15.63
N GLY A 23 40.19 -19.52 -16.70
CA GLY A 23 38.89 -19.66 -17.33
C GLY A 23 37.90 -20.36 -16.42
N SER A 24 36.85 -19.67 -16.06
CA SER A 24 35.70 -20.22 -15.34
C SER A 24 34.47 -20.10 -16.23
N ARG A 25 33.80 -21.21 -16.42
CA ARG A 25 32.53 -21.32 -17.11
C ARG A 25 31.53 -20.31 -16.52
N GLU A 26 31.00 -19.47 -17.36
CA GLU A 26 29.84 -18.63 -17.02
C GLU A 26 28.66 -19.55 -16.72
N ALA A 27 28.37 -19.75 -15.45
CA ALA A 27 27.05 -20.11 -15.03
C ALA A 27 26.18 -18.86 -15.23
N SER A 28 25.22 -18.95 -16.14
CA SER A 28 24.20 -17.92 -16.31
C SER A 28 23.35 -17.87 -15.03
N ASP A 29 23.82 -17.07 -14.08
CA ASP A 29 23.04 -16.70 -12.90
C ASP A 29 21.98 -15.70 -13.36
N SER A 30 20.80 -16.20 -13.71
CA SER A 30 19.62 -15.37 -13.91
C SER A 30 19.13 -14.91 -12.52
N SER A 31 19.94 -14.08 -11.88
CA SER A 31 19.48 -13.27 -10.75
C SER A 31 18.39 -12.34 -11.32
N ALA A 32 17.13 -12.72 -11.13
CA ALA A 32 16.03 -11.81 -11.32
C ALA A 32 16.33 -10.59 -10.45
N ALA A 33 16.61 -9.46 -11.09
CA ALA A 33 16.87 -8.21 -10.40
C ALA A 33 15.66 -7.95 -9.51
N ALA A 34 15.88 -7.90 -8.20
CA ALA A 34 14.83 -7.59 -7.25
C ALA A 34 14.21 -6.25 -7.66
N THR A 35 12.94 -6.25 -8.03
CA THR A 35 12.24 -5.04 -8.44
C THR A 35 12.32 -4.03 -7.31
N THR A 36 13.03 -2.94 -7.52
CA THR A 36 13.12 -1.86 -6.53
C THR A 36 11.73 -1.22 -6.43
N LEU A 37 11.11 -1.30 -5.26
CA LEU A 37 9.80 -0.68 -5.02
C LEU A 37 9.91 0.84 -5.13
N PRO A 38 8.95 1.53 -5.79
CA PRO A 38 8.94 2.98 -5.91
C PRO A 38 8.80 3.65 -4.53
N LYS A 39 9.45 4.81 -4.32
CA LYS A 39 9.46 5.49 -3.01
C LYS A 39 8.99 6.94 -3.02
N GLY A 40 9.16 7.61 -4.14
CA GLY A 40 8.85 9.03 -4.28
C GLY A 40 8.01 9.30 -5.52
N SER A 41 8.26 10.41 -6.18
CA SER A 41 7.56 10.84 -7.40
C SER A 41 8.10 10.22 -8.69
N GLU A 42 9.10 9.34 -8.61
CA GLU A 42 9.73 8.76 -9.78
C GLU A 42 8.73 8.00 -10.65
N PRO A 43 8.78 8.19 -11.98
CA PRO A 43 7.95 7.42 -12.88
C PRO A 43 8.39 5.95 -12.91
N VAL A 44 7.40 5.05 -12.94
CA VAL A 44 7.64 3.62 -13.12
C VAL A 44 7.23 3.19 -14.52
N LYS A 45 7.99 2.26 -15.10
CA LYS A 45 7.62 1.58 -16.34
C LYS A 45 7.07 0.22 -15.98
N LEU A 46 5.78 0.04 -16.22
CA LEU A 46 5.09 -1.23 -16.03
C LEU A 46 4.93 -1.92 -17.39
N ASP A 47 5.13 -3.22 -17.40
CA ASP A 47 4.81 -4.08 -18.56
C ASP A 47 3.43 -4.69 -18.30
N PRO A 48 2.37 -4.27 -19.01
CA PRO A 48 1.03 -4.78 -18.79
C PRO A 48 0.90 -6.30 -18.91
N GLY A 49 1.73 -6.94 -19.74
CA GLY A 49 1.73 -8.39 -19.90
C GLY A 49 2.21 -9.17 -18.67
N ARG A 50 2.71 -8.50 -17.65
CA ARG A 50 3.16 -9.08 -16.38
C ARG A 50 2.17 -8.91 -15.23
N PHE A 51 0.95 -8.48 -15.51
CA PHE A 51 -0.06 -8.23 -14.49
C PHE A 51 -1.24 -9.19 -14.63
N THR A 52 -1.90 -9.45 -13.51
CA THR A 52 -3.13 -10.23 -13.42
C THR A 52 -4.14 -9.55 -12.49
N THR A 53 -5.41 -9.81 -12.75
CA THR A 53 -6.52 -9.45 -11.84
C THR A 53 -6.75 -10.51 -10.76
N GLU A 54 -6.06 -11.64 -10.82
CA GLU A 54 -6.03 -12.64 -9.76
C GLU A 54 -5.01 -12.19 -8.72
N ILE A 55 -5.51 -11.70 -7.58
CA ILE A 55 -4.68 -11.18 -6.50
C ILE A 55 -4.67 -12.22 -5.38
N ASP A 56 -3.57 -12.98 -5.28
CA ASP A 56 -3.38 -14.06 -4.33
C ASP A 56 -2.28 -13.76 -3.28
N ASN A 57 -1.85 -12.50 -3.18
CA ASN A 57 -0.89 -12.07 -2.17
C ASN A 57 -1.34 -12.56 -0.78
N PRO A 58 -0.46 -13.28 -0.03
CA PRO A 58 -0.86 -13.93 1.21
C PRO A 58 -1.37 -12.99 2.30
N TYR A 59 -1.01 -11.72 2.27
CA TYR A 59 -1.45 -10.73 3.25
C TYR A 59 -2.72 -9.98 2.86
N TRP A 60 -3.14 -10.05 1.60
CA TRP A 60 -4.46 -9.57 1.18
C TRP A 60 -4.91 -10.26 -0.12
N PRO A 61 -5.40 -11.51 -0.04
CA PRO A 61 -5.99 -12.17 -1.19
C PRO A 61 -7.33 -11.52 -1.54
N MET A 62 -7.47 -11.09 -2.80
CA MET A 62 -8.65 -10.38 -3.29
C MET A 62 -9.39 -11.24 -4.33
N THR A 63 -9.98 -12.34 -3.89
CA THR A 63 -10.81 -13.19 -4.75
C THR A 63 -12.17 -12.53 -4.96
N PRO A 64 -12.69 -12.41 -6.20
CA PRO A 64 -14.02 -11.87 -6.45
C PRO A 64 -15.11 -12.52 -5.58
N GLY A 65 -15.95 -11.68 -4.95
CA GLY A 65 -16.95 -12.10 -3.97
C GLY A 65 -16.48 -12.05 -2.51
N SER A 66 -15.16 -11.94 -2.25
CA SER A 66 -14.67 -11.69 -0.89
C SER A 66 -15.21 -10.37 -0.35
N ARG A 67 -15.54 -10.35 0.95
CA ARG A 67 -16.12 -9.18 1.61
C ARG A 67 -15.62 -9.05 3.04
N TRP A 68 -15.18 -7.84 3.37
CA TRP A 68 -14.80 -7.44 4.73
C TRP A 68 -15.81 -6.43 5.27
N VAL A 69 -16.10 -6.51 6.56
CA VAL A 69 -16.92 -5.55 7.27
C VAL A 69 -16.15 -5.09 8.49
N TYR A 70 -15.94 -3.79 8.59
CA TYR A 70 -15.25 -3.19 9.71
C TYR A 70 -16.18 -2.27 10.51
N ARG A 71 -15.75 -1.99 11.72
CA ARG A 71 -16.20 -0.87 12.52
C ARG A 71 -15.05 0.11 12.66
N GLU A 72 -15.22 1.29 12.17
CA GLU A 72 -14.35 2.39 12.48
C GLU A 72 -14.93 3.22 13.63
N THR A 73 -14.05 3.68 14.53
CA THR A 73 -14.41 4.60 15.62
C THR A 73 -13.37 5.72 15.58
N ASP A 74 -13.82 6.96 15.43
CA ASP A 74 -12.96 8.13 15.41
C ASP A 74 -12.57 8.60 16.83
N ALA A 75 -11.76 9.67 16.90
CA ALA A 75 -11.31 10.27 18.16
C ALA A 75 -12.45 10.88 18.99
N ALA A 76 -13.58 11.22 18.39
CA ALA A 76 -14.78 11.74 19.06
C ALA A 76 -15.70 10.60 19.58
N GLY A 77 -15.41 9.36 19.18
CA GLY A 77 -16.22 8.19 19.48
C GLY A 77 -17.39 7.99 18.50
N GLU A 78 -17.38 8.69 17.37
CA GLU A 78 -18.33 8.44 16.28
C GLU A 78 -18.01 7.11 15.62
N VAL A 79 -19.05 6.32 15.37
CA VAL A 79 -18.92 4.97 14.83
C VAL A 79 -19.43 4.93 13.39
N GLN A 80 -18.59 4.40 12.52
CA GLN A 80 -18.89 4.14 11.12
C GLN A 80 -18.77 2.64 10.82
N ARG A 81 -19.46 2.21 9.78
CA ARG A 81 -19.34 0.88 9.21
C ARG A 81 -18.66 0.99 7.86
N VAL A 82 -17.54 0.30 7.70
CA VAL A 82 -16.82 0.17 6.44
C VAL A 82 -17.09 -1.21 5.86
N GLU A 83 -17.36 -1.27 4.56
CA GLU A 83 -17.64 -2.50 3.84
C GLU A 83 -16.83 -2.55 2.55
N VAL A 84 -15.84 -3.43 2.50
CA VAL A 84 -14.96 -3.65 1.35
C VAL A 84 -15.39 -4.90 0.62
N THR A 85 -15.64 -4.81 -0.69
CA THR A 85 -16.07 -5.94 -1.52
C THR A 85 -15.19 -6.06 -2.76
N VAL A 86 -14.66 -7.25 -3.00
CA VAL A 86 -13.99 -7.56 -4.27
C VAL A 86 -15.05 -7.85 -5.33
N THR A 87 -15.16 -6.96 -6.32
CA THR A 87 -16.12 -7.13 -7.40
C THR A 87 -15.57 -8.08 -8.47
N ASP A 88 -16.44 -8.52 -9.38
CA ASP A 88 -16.05 -9.24 -10.62
C ASP A 88 -15.65 -8.27 -11.76
N GLN A 89 -15.82 -6.97 -11.55
CA GLN A 89 -15.50 -5.95 -12.53
C GLN A 89 -14.00 -5.71 -12.65
N THR A 90 -13.58 -5.28 -13.84
CA THR A 90 -12.22 -4.84 -14.13
C THR A 90 -12.21 -3.48 -14.79
N LYS A 91 -11.07 -2.78 -14.70
CA LYS A 91 -10.83 -1.50 -15.38
C LYS A 91 -9.43 -1.51 -15.97
N THR A 92 -9.31 -1.13 -17.25
CA THR A 92 -7.99 -1.02 -17.90
C THR A 92 -7.36 0.34 -17.58
N ILE A 93 -6.17 0.33 -16.97
CA ILE A 93 -5.39 1.52 -16.60
C ILE A 93 -3.96 1.32 -17.09
N MET A 94 -3.39 2.23 -17.86
CA MET A 94 -2.07 2.11 -18.47
C MET A 94 -1.86 0.79 -19.26
N GLY A 95 -2.96 0.21 -19.80
CA GLY A 95 -2.95 -1.09 -20.49
C GLY A 95 -2.99 -2.31 -19.55
N ILE A 96 -3.00 -2.12 -18.24
CA ILE A 96 -3.13 -3.16 -17.20
C ILE A 96 -4.61 -3.34 -16.89
N GLU A 97 -5.10 -4.58 -16.86
CA GLU A 97 -6.41 -4.88 -16.28
C GLU A 97 -6.30 -4.91 -14.77
N ALA A 98 -7.00 -4.00 -14.11
CA ALA A 98 -7.11 -3.89 -12.66
C ALA A 98 -8.43 -4.50 -12.17
N ARG A 99 -8.38 -5.16 -11.01
CA ARG A 99 -9.56 -5.57 -10.24
C ARG A 99 -10.20 -4.34 -9.61
N VAL A 100 -11.52 -4.23 -9.69
CA VAL A 100 -12.28 -3.17 -9.00
C VAL A 100 -12.68 -3.68 -7.62
N ILE A 101 -12.26 -2.95 -6.60
CA ILE A 101 -12.67 -3.15 -5.22
C ILE A 101 -13.63 -2.03 -4.86
N HIS A 102 -14.74 -2.35 -4.22
CA HIS A 102 -15.72 -1.37 -3.77
C HIS A 102 -15.61 -1.20 -2.26
N ASP A 103 -15.21 -0.03 -1.84
CA ASP A 103 -15.19 0.40 -0.44
C ASP A 103 -16.36 1.36 -0.19
N LYS A 104 -17.09 1.11 0.88
CA LYS A 104 -18.29 1.86 1.24
C LYS A 104 -18.34 2.14 2.73
N VAL A 105 -18.39 3.43 3.07
CA VAL A 105 -18.52 3.89 4.45
C VAL A 105 -19.92 4.42 4.72
N THR A 106 -20.51 3.97 5.84
CA THR A 106 -21.85 4.41 6.27
C THR A 106 -21.85 4.75 7.77
N LEU A 107 -22.69 5.70 8.16
CA LEU A 107 -23.03 5.91 9.57
C LEU A 107 -23.85 4.74 10.12
N THR A 108 -24.02 4.71 11.44
CA THR A 108 -24.80 3.67 12.13
C THR A 108 -26.29 3.65 11.78
N ASP A 109 -26.84 4.77 11.30
CA ASP A 109 -28.20 4.89 10.79
C ASP A 109 -28.35 4.49 9.31
N GLY A 110 -27.22 4.12 8.65
CA GLY A 110 -27.17 3.71 7.26
C GLY A 110 -26.96 4.86 6.27
N ALA A 111 -26.79 6.10 6.73
CA ALA A 111 -26.45 7.21 5.84
C ALA A 111 -25.07 7.00 5.19
N LEU A 112 -24.98 7.17 3.88
CA LEU A 112 -23.72 7.03 3.12
C LEU A 112 -22.79 8.21 3.45
N VAL A 113 -21.55 7.90 3.76
CA VAL A 113 -20.46 8.85 4.04
C VAL A 113 -19.47 8.88 2.90
N GLU A 114 -19.06 7.69 2.41
CA GLU A 114 -18.10 7.55 1.32
C GLU A 114 -18.44 6.34 0.46
N ASP A 115 -18.15 6.47 -0.84
CA ASP A 115 -18.30 5.40 -1.84
C ASP A 115 -17.08 5.49 -2.77
N THR A 116 -16.17 4.49 -2.67
CA THR A 116 -14.90 4.48 -3.36
C THR A 116 -14.76 3.21 -4.20
N LEU A 117 -14.25 3.37 -5.41
CA LEU A 117 -13.86 2.27 -6.29
C LEU A 117 -12.34 2.29 -6.46
N ASP A 118 -11.67 1.36 -5.81
CA ASP A 118 -10.22 1.17 -5.92
C ASP A 118 -9.85 0.24 -7.07
N TRP A 119 -8.65 0.44 -7.65
CA TRP A 119 -8.19 -0.39 -8.77
C TRP A 119 -6.83 -0.99 -8.45
N TYR A 120 -6.82 -2.31 -8.24
CA TYR A 120 -5.60 -3.07 -7.92
C TYR A 120 -5.29 -4.11 -8.98
N ALA A 121 -4.01 -4.40 -9.17
CA ALA A 121 -3.53 -5.53 -9.97
C ALA A 121 -2.31 -6.15 -9.32
N GLN A 122 -2.07 -7.43 -9.54
CA GLN A 122 -0.89 -8.11 -9.02
C GLN A 122 0.13 -8.30 -10.14
N ASP A 123 1.40 -7.97 -9.87
CA ASP A 123 2.48 -8.25 -10.81
C ASP A 123 2.95 -9.72 -10.72
N ALA A 124 3.78 -10.13 -11.68
CA ALA A 124 4.31 -11.49 -11.75
C ALA A 124 5.22 -11.87 -10.55
N GLU A 125 5.68 -10.90 -9.78
CA GLU A 125 6.43 -11.08 -8.54
C GLU A 125 5.52 -11.29 -7.32
N GLY A 126 4.20 -10.98 -7.46
CA GLY A 126 3.19 -11.06 -6.42
C GLY A 126 2.97 -9.76 -5.63
N ASN A 127 3.55 -8.63 -6.07
CA ASN A 127 3.25 -7.33 -5.47
C ASN A 127 1.85 -6.88 -5.89
N ILE A 128 1.07 -6.35 -4.94
CA ILE A 128 -0.20 -5.68 -5.25
C ILE A 128 0.11 -4.23 -5.60
N TRP A 129 -0.25 -3.83 -6.80
CA TRP A 129 -0.13 -2.46 -7.29
C TRP A 129 -1.44 -1.70 -7.14
N TYR A 130 -1.35 -0.46 -6.67
CA TYR A 130 -2.45 0.49 -6.63
C TYR A 130 -2.38 1.38 -7.87
N LEU A 131 -3.44 1.35 -8.67
CA LEU A 131 -3.52 2.03 -9.95
C LEU A 131 -4.44 3.26 -9.93
N GLY A 132 -5.12 3.49 -8.81
CA GLY A 132 -5.98 4.65 -8.59
C GLY A 132 -7.32 4.32 -7.95
N GLU A 133 -8.11 5.36 -7.74
CA GLU A 133 -9.44 5.29 -7.13
C GLU A 133 -10.40 6.34 -7.70
N ASP A 134 -11.70 6.09 -7.54
CA ASP A 134 -12.80 7.04 -7.77
C ASP A 134 -13.59 7.16 -6.46
N THR A 135 -13.26 8.16 -5.66
CA THR A 135 -13.82 8.43 -4.34
C THR A 135 -14.91 9.49 -4.41
N LYS A 136 -15.98 9.29 -3.65
CA LYS A 136 -17.06 10.25 -3.46
C LYS A 136 -17.45 10.32 -1.99
N GLU A 137 -17.30 11.50 -1.41
CA GLU A 137 -17.79 11.80 -0.07
C GLU A 137 -19.23 12.33 -0.14
N TYR A 138 -20.04 11.99 0.85
CA TYR A 138 -21.46 12.31 0.87
C TYR A 138 -21.86 13.05 2.16
N GLU A 139 -22.66 14.10 2.01
CA GLU A 139 -23.40 14.73 3.09
C GLU A 139 -24.88 14.85 2.70
N ASN A 140 -25.79 14.39 3.58
CA ASN A 140 -27.23 14.44 3.34
C ASN A 140 -27.65 13.80 2.00
N GLY A 141 -26.98 12.72 1.60
CA GLY A 141 -27.26 11.98 0.37
C GLY A 141 -26.80 12.67 -0.92
N LYS A 142 -25.94 13.68 -0.83
CA LYS A 142 -25.36 14.40 -1.98
C LYS A 142 -23.85 14.29 -1.94
N VAL A 143 -23.24 14.13 -3.11
CA VAL A 143 -21.78 14.19 -3.26
C VAL A 143 -21.31 15.61 -2.91
N THR A 144 -20.38 15.72 -2.00
CA THR A 144 -19.79 16.98 -1.52
C THR A 144 -18.32 17.12 -1.91
N SER A 145 -17.61 15.99 -2.09
CA SER A 145 -16.20 15.98 -2.48
C SER A 145 -15.89 14.76 -3.35
N THR A 146 -14.86 14.87 -4.17
CA THR A 146 -14.19 13.77 -4.88
C THR A 146 -12.68 13.84 -4.62
N GLU A 147 -12.29 14.54 -3.55
CA GLU A 147 -10.90 14.66 -3.12
C GLU A 147 -10.31 13.27 -2.85
N GLY A 148 -9.07 13.04 -3.24
CA GLY A 148 -8.44 11.74 -3.18
C GLY A 148 -8.53 10.94 -4.49
N SER A 149 -9.53 11.19 -5.34
CA SER A 149 -9.64 10.47 -6.62
C SER A 149 -8.43 10.72 -7.52
N TRP A 150 -7.88 9.65 -8.06
CA TRP A 150 -6.74 9.71 -8.99
C TRP A 150 -6.69 8.46 -9.89
N GLN A 151 -5.96 8.55 -10.99
CA GLN A 151 -5.72 7.41 -11.87
C GLN A 151 -4.30 7.44 -12.40
N ALA A 152 -3.58 6.35 -12.28
CA ALA A 152 -2.23 6.22 -12.80
C ALA A 152 -2.17 6.53 -14.31
N GLY A 153 -1.15 7.31 -14.70
CA GLY A 153 -0.96 7.76 -16.08
C GLY A 153 -1.81 8.96 -16.51
N VAL A 154 -2.67 9.50 -15.63
CA VAL A 154 -3.46 10.71 -15.87
C VAL A 154 -2.86 11.86 -15.06
N ASP A 155 -2.70 13.04 -15.68
CA ASP A 155 -2.22 14.29 -15.05
C ASP A 155 -0.93 14.15 -14.20
N GLY A 156 -0.07 13.20 -14.58
CA GLY A 156 1.20 12.95 -13.90
C GLY A 156 1.12 11.99 -12.70
N ALA A 157 -0.08 11.48 -12.39
CA ALA A 157 -0.23 10.48 -11.33
C ALA A 157 0.51 9.19 -11.64
N GLN A 158 1.13 8.60 -10.61
CA GLN A 158 1.96 7.40 -10.70
C GLN A 158 1.41 6.28 -9.84
N PRO A 159 1.42 5.03 -10.33
CA PRO A 159 1.03 3.88 -9.53
C PRO A 159 2.03 3.63 -8.40
N GLY A 160 1.60 2.95 -7.37
CA GLY A 160 2.44 2.51 -6.27
C GLY A 160 2.15 1.07 -5.84
N ILE A 161 2.76 0.67 -4.75
CA ILE A 161 2.61 -0.66 -4.17
C ILE A 161 1.67 -0.59 -2.99
N LEU A 162 0.55 -1.30 -3.05
CA LEU A 162 -0.32 -1.46 -1.89
C LEU A 162 0.35 -2.40 -0.86
N LEU A 163 0.79 -3.57 -1.33
CA LEU A 163 1.54 -4.54 -0.53
C LEU A 163 2.63 -5.22 -1.36
N PRO A 164 3.85 -5.34 -0.84
CA PRO A 164 4.91 -6.10 -1.49
C PRO A 164 4.66 -7.61 -1.40
N ALA A 165 5.14 -8.35 -2.40
CA ALA A 165 5.05 -9.81 -2.45
C ALA A 165 5.77 -10.51 -1.29
N ARG A 166 6.92 -9.94 -0.88
CA ARG A 166 7.79 -10.48 0.16
C ARG A 166 8.17 -9.36 1.12
N PRO A 167 7.24 -8.93 2.00
CA PRO A 167 7.51 -7.85 2.92
C PRO A 167 8.66 -8.19 3.87
N GLN A 168 9.52 -7.22 4.17
CA GLN A 168 10.60 -7.33 5.13
C GLN A 168 10.63 -6.09 6.02
N PRO A 169 10.89 -6.21 7.33
CA PRO A 169 11.00 -5.06 8.21
C PRO A 169 12.00 -4.02 7.68
N GLY A 170 11.59 -2.74 7.69
CA GLY A 170 12.35 -1.62 7.14
C GLY A 170 12.11 -1.34 5.65
N MET A 171 11.46 -2.23 4.90
CA MET A 171 11.08 -2.00 3.51
C MET A 171 10.09 -0.83 3.45
N ALA A 172 10.41 0.19 2.66
CA ALA A 172 9.57 1.37 2.46
C ALA A 172 9.25 1.55 0.98
N TYR A 173 8.03 1.98 0.69
CA TYR A 173 7.53 2.14 -0.66
C TYR A 173 6.41 3.19 -0.68
N ARG A 174 6.19 3.83 -1.84
CA ARG A 174 4.98 4.63 -2.05
C ARG A 174 3.82 3.72 -2.39
N GLN A 175 2.63 4.05 -1.89
CA GLN A 175 1.39 3.37 -2.22
C GLN A 175 0.70 4.04 -3.40
N GLU A 176 0.83 5.37 -3.51
CA GLU A 176 0.28 6.17 -4.58
C GLU A 176 1.08 7.47 -4.75
N TYR A 177 0.94 8.11 -5.91
CA TYR A 177 1.50 9.43 -6.13
C TYR A 177 0.67 10.21 -7.14
N TYR A 178 -0.01 11.22 -6.66
CA TYR A 178 -0.57 12.30 -7.45
C TYR A 178 -0.33 13.60 -6.69
N GLN A 179 0.56 14.44 -7.22
CA GLN A 179 1.11 15.59 -6.51
C GLN A 179 0.03 16.49 -5.91
N GLY A 180 0.08 16.66 -4.59
CA GLY A 180 -0.85 17.49 -3.82
C GLY A 180 -2.25 16.90 -3.68
N GLN A 181 -2.50 15.66 -4.13
CA GLN A 181 -3.81 15.00 -4.09
C GLN A 181 -3.75 13.65 -3.38
N ALA A 182 -2.79 12.77 -3.77
CA ALA A 182 -2.63 11.43 -3.23
C ALA A 182 -1.13 11.09 -3.19
N GLU A 183 -0.52 11.04 -2.00
CA GLU A 183 0.92 10.88 -1.82
C GLU A 183 1.25 9.90 -0.69
N ASP A 184 0.53 8.79 -0.61
CA ASP A 184 0.67 7.86 0.50
C ASP A 184 1.87 6.93 0.34
N ALA A 185 2.53 6.69 1.46
CA ALA A 185 3.69 5.82 1.56
C ALA A 185 3.59 4.91 2.78
N ALA A 186 4.07 3.68 2.63
CA ALA A 186 4.12 2.71 3.70
C ALA A 186 5.54 2.24 4.00
N GLN A 187 5.74 1.81 5.24
CA GLN A 187 6.93 1.11 5.68
C GLN A 187 6.55 -0.14 6.47
N VAL A 188 7.10 -1.28 6.08
CA VAL A 188 6.96 -2.52 6.87
C VAL A 188 7.68 -2.37 8.20
N LEU A 189 6.94 -2.55 9.30
CA LEU A 189 7.49 -2.49 10.66
C LEU A 189 7.86 -3.88 11.19
N SER A 190 6.99 -4.89 10.95
CA SER A 190 7.14 -6.21 11.55
C SER A 190 6.29 -7.23 10.79
N LEU A 191 6.61 -8.53 10.98
CA LEU A 191 5.87 -9.68 10.44
C LEU A 191 5.42 -10.66 11.56
N ASP A 192 5.70 -10.33 12.81
CA ASP A 192 5.56 -11.23 13.98
C ASP A 192 4.62 -10.66 15.06
N LYS A 193 3.81 -9.65 14.71
CA LYS A 193 2.88 -9.05 15.67
C LYS A 193 1.64 -9.90 15.88
N GLN A 194 0.90 -9.55 16.91
CA GLN A 194 -0.40 -10.11 17.21
C GLN A 194 -1.45 -9.01 17.05
N ALA A 195 -2.64 -9.38 16.59
CA ALA A 195 -3.80 -8.52 16.56
C ALA A 195 -5.00 -9.26 17.15
N LYS A 196 -5.81 -8.54 17.92
CA LYS A 196 -7.08 -9.04 18.43
C LYS A 196 -8.19 -8.04 18.10
N VAL A 197 -9.16 -8.51 17.35
CA VAL A 197 -10.33 -7.75 16.88
C VAL A 197 -11.59 -8.57 17.12
N PRO A 198 -12.80 -8.03 16.97
CA PRO A 198 -14.05 -8.77 17.17
C PRO A 198 -14.17 -10.04 16.32
N PHE A 199 -13.63 -10.03 15.09
CA PHE A 199 -13.64 -11.21 14.22
C PHE A 199 -12.76 -12.36 14.74
N GLY A 200 -11.62 -12.05 15.41
CA GLY A 200 -10.71 -13.07 15.90
C GLY A 200 -9.42 -12.55 16.50
N ALA A 201 -8.54 -13.50 16.82
CA ALA A 201 -7.17 -13.23 17.27
C ALA A 201 -6.19 -13.83 16.24
N PHE A 202 -5.15 -13.08 15.90
CA PHE A 202 -4.19 -13.41 14.86
C PHE A 202 -2.78 -13.33 15.41
N SER A 203 -1.91 -14.24 15.00
CA SER A 203 -0.46 -14.21 15.19
C SER A 203 0.25 -13.98 13.85
N ASP A 204 1.53 -13.67 13.90
CA ASP A 204 2.37 -13.47 12.72
C ASP A 204 1.79 -12.45 11.73
N VAL A 205 1.27 -11.36 12.30
CA VAL A 205 0.62 -10.28 11.57
C VAL A 205 1.66 -9.35 10.98
N LEU A 206 1.57 -9.06 9.69
CA LEU A 206 2.30 -7.98 9.03
C LEU A 206 1.76 -6.65 9.57
N VAL A 207 2.67 -5.77 9.97
CA VAL A 207 2.34 -4.39 10.36
C VAL A 207 3.09 -3.42 9.47
N THR A 208 2.36 -2.48 8.87
CA THR A 208 2.92 -1.33 8.18
C THR A 208 2.73 -0.06 9.01
N LYS A 209 3.56 0.92 8.70
CA LYS A 209 3.39 2.31 9.11
C LYS A 209 3.07 3.09 7.86
N ASP A 210 1.89 3.66 7.82
CA ASP A 210 1.38 4.42 6.70
C ASP A 210 1.40 5.90 7.03
N SER A 211 1.78 6.73 6.06
CA SER A 211 1.97 8.18 6.22
C SER A 211 1.84 8.89 4.89
N THR A 212 1.45 10.17 4.94
CA THR A 212 1.38 11.05 3.78
C THR A 212 2.03 12.40 4.07
N PRO A 213 2.81 12.98 3.13
CA PRO A 213 3.32 14.34 3.29
C PRO A 213 2.20 15.39 3.27
N LEU A 214 1.03 15.07 2.73
CA LEU A 214 -0.14 15.97 2.71
C LEU A 214 -0.69 16.22 4.13
N LYS A 215 -0.55 15.22 5.03
CA LYS A 215 -0.92 15.29 6.45
C LYS A 215 0.24 14.81 7.33
N PRO A 216 1.36 15.56 7.45
CA PRO A 216 2.61 15.08 8.06
C PRO A 216 2.52 14.75 9.56
N ASN A 217 1.41 15.13 10.18
CA ASN A 217 1.13 14.77 11.57
C ASN A 217 0.26 13.51 11.70
N LEU A 218 -0.32 13.01 10.61
CA LEU A 218 -1.07 11.76 10.59
C LEU A 218 -0.12 10.58 10.41
N LEU A 219 -0.32 9.53 11.20
CA LEU A 219 0.44 8.29 11.09
C LEU A 219 -0.45 7.13 11.52
N GLU A 220 -0.50 6.12 10.70
CA GLU A 220 -1.31 4.93 10.94
C GLU A 220 -0.46 3.66 10.98
N HIS A 221 -0.93 2.69 11.72
CA HIS A 221 -0.46 1.31 11.65
C HIS A 221 -1.57 0.44 11.10
N LYS A 222 -1.29 -0.26 9.99
CA LYS A 222 -2.20 -1.24 9.39
C LYS A 222 -1.68 -2.65 9.68
N PHE A 223 -2.58 -3.52 10.09
CA PHE A 223 -2.29 -4.90 10.50
C PHE A 223 -2.94 -5.86 9.51
N TYR A 224 -2.15 -6.71 8.89
CA TYR A 224 -2.61 -7.65 7.88
C TYR A 224 -2.39 -9.08 8.35
N ALA A 225 -3.45 -9.86 8.44
CA ALA A 225 -3.40 -11.28 8.76
C ALA A 225 -3.34 -12.14 7.49
N GLN A 226 -2.45 -13.14 7.46
CA GLN A 226 -2.33 -14.02 6.30
C GLN A 226 -3.65 -14.73 6.00
N GLY A 227 -4.01 -14.78 4.70
CA GLY A 227 -5.24 -15.39 4.20
C GLY A 227 -6.52 -14.60 4.48
N VAL A 228 -6.42 -13.46 5.20
CA VAL A 228 -7.57 -12.63 5.54
C VAL A 228 -7.46 -11.23 4.91
N GLY A 229 -6.32 -10.57 5.05
CA GLY A 229 -6.16 -9.17 4.65
C GLY A 229 -6.03 -8.23 5.86
N PRO A 230 -6.37 -6.93 5.71
CA PRO A 230 -6.35 -5.98 6.81
C PRO A 230 -7.37 -6.39 7.89
N VAL A 231 -6.92 -6.42 9.14
CA VAL A 231 -7.76 -6.79 10.29
C VAL A 231 -7.90 -5.66 11.30
N LEU A 232 -6.95 -4.72 11.30
CA LEU A 232 -6.92 -3.61 12.24
C LEU A 232 -6.18 -2.43 11.63
N VAL A 233 -6.74 -1.23 11.74
CA VAL A 233 -6.03 0.04 11.47
C VAL A 233 -6.07 0.90 12.73
N LEU A 234 -4.95 1.51 13.07
CA LEU A 234 -4.81 2.39 14.24
C LEU A 234 -4.17 3.69 13.83
N THR A 235 -4.84 4.80 14.05
CA THR A 235 -4.19 6.10 14.03
C THR A 235 -3.33 6.26 15.29
N VAL A 236 -2.00 6.25 15.13
CA VAL A 236 -1.03 6.29 16.23
C VAL A 236 -0.46 7.69 16.47
N LYS A 237 -0.68 8.61 15.54
CA LYS A 237 -0.32 10.03 15.64
C LYS A 237 -1.28 10.88 14.81
N GLY A 238 -1.64 12.06 15.31
CA GLY A 238 -2.52 13.01 14.60
C GLY A 238 -4.00 12.74 14.73
N GLY A 239 -4.38 11.72 15.49
CA GLY A 239 -5.73 11.30 15.77
C GLY A 239 -5.76 10.13 16.75
N ALA A 240 -6.90 9.48 16.87
CA ALA A 240 -7.11 8.29 17.68
C ALA A 240 -8.19 7.40 17.07
N SER A 241 -8.24 7.30 15.74
CA SER A 241 -9.20 6.39 15.08
C SER A 241 -8.73 4.95 15.19
N ARG A 242 -9.70 4.05 15.17
CA ARG A 242 -9.52 2.62 15.21
C ARG A 242 -10.54 1.94 14.31
N GLU A 243 -10.05 1.23 13.29
CA GLU A 243 -10.86 0.37 12.44
C GLU A 243 -10.57 -1.10 12.76
N GLU A 244 -11.61 -1.88 13.00
CA GLU A 244 -11.52 -3.28 13.44
C GLU A 244 -12.38 -4.18 12.57
N LEU A 245 -11.80 -5.29 12.11
CA LEU A 245 -12.54 -6.31 11.37
C LEU A 245 -13.61 -6.97 12.27
N LEU A 246 -14.88 -6.87 11.84
CA LEU A 246 -16.02 -7.52 12.46
C LEU A 246 -16.37 -8.84 11.78
N ARG A 247 -16.20 -8.91 10.45
CA ARG A 247 -16.60 -10.05 9.63
C ARG A 247 -15.75 -10.12 8.36
N PHE A 248 -15.35 -11.32 8.00
CA PHE A 248 -14.76 -11.64 6.70
C PHE A 248 -15.54 -12.80 6.09
N GLU A 249 -15.88 -12.66 4.82
CA GLU A 249 -16.54 -13.68 3.99
C GLU A 249 -15.65 -13.95 2.79
N ALA A 250 -15.15 -15.18 2.69
CA ALA A 250 -14.55 -15.67 1.45
C ALA A 250 -15.67 -16.03 0.45
N PRO A 251 -15.40 -16.03 -0.86
CA PRO A 251 -16.36 -16.37 -1.89
C PRO A 251 -16.75 -17.85 -1.84
#